data_67487cf1167611527c0154968c24e365
#
_entry.id   67487cf1167611527c0154968c24e365
#
_cell.length_a   1.000
_cell.length_b   1.000
_cell.length_c   1.000
_cell.angle_alpha   90.00
_cell.angle_beta   90.00
_cell.angle_gamma   90.00
#
_symmetry.space_group_name_H-M   'P 1'
#
loop_
_entity.id
_entity.type
_entity.pdbx_description
1 polymer ?
#
loop_
_entity_poly.entity_id
_entity_poly.type
_entity_poly.pdbx_seq_one_letter_code
_entity_poly.pdbx_strand_id
1 'polypeptide(L)'
;FCRNILEDHPNDQSSRWSTEANTPPQYVIVKLEKPSIVTKITFGKYEKTHSCNLKHFKVFGMIVSKDTEDDPDFANDNNTLLLIDSALKNDTVPETFRLKHVVNDNYAPVKYVKITPLECWKPSFNFSIWYVALEGDDSTEVVQSSLAWHDQHRQKEAIRLCLKHFRQHNYTNAFEYLQTKTKIQLEDPMLTELHRTLVRDGDCEKSEDIVTKA
;
A
#
# COMPACT_ATOMS: atom_id res chain seq x y z
N PHE A 1 0.98 -25.22 8.41
CA PHE A 1 1.74 -24.17 9.12
C PHE A 1 2.18 -23.07 8.16
N CYS A 2 2.24 -21.81 8.62
CA CYS A 2 2.60 -20.68 7.73
C CYS A 2 4.02 -20.81 7.14
N ARG A 3 4.96 -21.44 7.85
CA ARG A 3 6.33 -21.65 7.38
C ARG A 3 6.45 -22.51 6.13
N ASN A 4 5.47 -23.36 5.84
CA ASN A 4 5.51 -24.27 4.69
C ASN A 4 5.61 -23.54 3.34
N ILE A 5 5.15 -22.27 3.26
CA ILE A 5 5.24 -21.49 2.01
C ILE A 5 6.64 -20.92 1.72
N LEU A 6 7.59 -21.06 2.65
CA LEU A 6 8.94 -20.52 2.50
C LEU A 6 9.90 -21.50 1.79
N GLU A 7 9.51 -22.76 1.66
CA GLU A 7 10.31 -23.80 1.01
C GLU A 7 9.50 -24.46 -0.11
N ASP A 8 10.14 -24.63 -1.28
CA ASP A 8 9.46 -25.22 -2.44
C ASP A 8 9.58 -26.74 -2.43
N HIS A 9 8.50 -27.40 -2.05
CA HIS A 9 8.36 -28.86 -2.03
C HIS A 9 7.17 -29.30 -2.89
N PRO A 10 7.27 -29.22 -4.23
CA PRO A 10 6.13 -29.47 -5.14
C PRO A 10 5.58 -30.90 -5.07
N ASN A 11 6.36 -31.86 -4.56
CA ASN A 11 5.98 -33.27 -4.45
C ASN A 11 5.35 -33.63 -3.07
N ASP A 12 5.41 -32.70 -2.10
CA ASP A 12 4.86 -32.94 -0.76
C ASP A 12 3.52 -32.23 -0.58
N GLN A 13 2.43 -33.03 -0.56
CA GLN A 13 1.10 -32.48 -0.36
C GLN A 13 0.92 -31.81 1.00
N SER A 14 1.73 -32.12 2.01
CA SER A 14 1.67 -31.51 3.33
C SER A 14 2.39 -30.15 3.40
N SER A 15 3.31 -29.90 2.48
CA SER A 15 4.07 -28.65 2.40
C SER A 15 3.25 -27.53 1.79
N ARG A 16 2.23 -27.07 2.53
CA ARG A 16 1.43 -25.91 2.15
C ARG A 16 0.92 -25.17 3.37
N TRP A 17 0.59 -23.92 3.19
CA TRP A 17 -0.30 -23.20 4.07
C TRP A 17 -1.74 -23.41 3.57
N SER A 18 -2.64 -23.73 4.47
CA SER A 18 -4.08 -23.84 4.17
C SER A 18 -4.86 -23.07 5.21
N THR A 19 -5.94 -22.43 4.77
CA THR A 19 -6.87 -21.75 5.67
C THR A 19 -7.76 -22.76 6.41
N GLU A 20 -8.31 -22.35 7.54
CA GLU A 20 -9.28 -23.13 8.29
C GLU A 20 -10.67 -23.09 7.64
N ALA A 21 -10.98 -22.00 6.94
CA ALA A 21 -12.25 -21.76 6.26
C ALA A 21 -12.02 -21.32 4.81
N ASN A 22 -13.06 -21.46 4.00
CA ASN A 22 -13.09 -21.00 2.61
C ASN A 22 -13.75 -19.63 2.42
N THR A 23 -14.07 -18.95 3.52
CA THR A 23 -14.72 -17.65 3.52
C THR A 23 -13.75 -16.55 3.94
N PRO A 24 -13.70 -15.41 3.26
CA PRO A 24 -12.94 -14.23 3.69
C PRO A 24 -13.44 -13.68 5.04
N PRO A 25 -12.58 -13.01 5.82
CA PRO A 25 -11.19 -12.68 5.51
C PRO A 25 -10.23 -13.81 5.91
N GLN A 26 -9.42 -14.26 4.95
CA GLN A 26 -8.30 -15.19 5.19
C GLN A 26 -7.04 -14.52 4.63
N TYR A 27 -5.91 -14.67 5.32
CA TYR A 27 -4.65 -14.08 4.85
C TYR A 27 -3.43 -14.74 5.49
N VAL A 28 -2.29 -14.57 4.85
CA VAL A 28 -0.98 -14.84 5.42
C VAL A 28 -0.12 -13.58 5.30
N ILE A 29 0.64 -13.29 6.35
CA ILE A 29 1.57 -12.15 6.37
C ILE A 29 2.99 -12.68 6.40
N VAL A 30 3.81 -12.19 5.49
CA VAL A 30 5.26 -12.41 5.45
C VAL A 30 5.94 -11.14 5.98
N LYS A 31 6.67 -11.26 7.07
CA LYS A 31 7.53 -10.20 7.60
C LYS A 31 8.91 -10.33 6.98
N LEU A 32 9.37 -9.32 6.27
CA LEU A 32 10.71 -9.27 5.71
C LEU A 32 11.73 -8.97 6.83
N GLU A 33 12.96 -9.42 6.68
CA GLU A 33 14.03 -9.16 7.66
C GLU A 33 14.30 -7.65 7.80
N LYS A 34 14.30 -6.93 6.68
CA LYS A 34 14.39 -5.46 6.61
C LYS A 34 13.42 -4.91 5.58
N PRO A 35 13.05 -3.62 5.64
CA PRO A 35 12.26 -3.00 4.58
C PRO A 35 12.94 -3.18 3.22
N SER A 36 12.18 -3.56 2.20
CA SER A 36 12.70 -3.87 0.86
C SER A 36 11.71 -3.44 -0.22
N ILE A 37 12.23 -3.11 -1.39
CA ILE A 37 11.43 -2.79 -2.57
C ILE A 37 11.10 -4.11 -3.25
N VAL A 38 9.91 -4.64 -3.02
CA VAL A 38 9.49 -5.93 -3.60
C VAL A 38 8.93 -5.69 -5.01
N THR A 39 9.59 -6.26 -6.01
CA THR A 39 9.27 -6.04 -7.43
C THR A 39 8.47 -7.17 -8.05
N LYS A 40 8.65 -8.41 -7.52
CA LYS A 40 7.94 -9.60 -8.03
C LYS A 40 7.54 -10.53 -6.90
N ILE A 41 6.48 -11.29 -7.15
CA ILE A 41 6.05 -12.44 -6.34
C ILE A 41 5.92 -13.65 -7.25
N THR A 42 6.46 -14.78 -6.83
CA THR A 42 6.30 -16.06 -7.50
C THR A 42 5.52 -17.01 -6.61
N PHE A 43 4.48 -17.62 -7.16
CA PHE A 43 3.76 -18.70 -6.52
C PHE A 43 4.21 -20.04 -7.09
N GLY A 44 4.77 -20.88 -6.23
CA GLY A 44 5.01 -22.30 -6.55
C GLY A 44 3.72 -23.10 -6.49
N LYS A 45 3.70 -24.24 -7.15
CA LYS A 45 2.52 -25.08 -7.27
C LYS A 45 2.85 -26.53 -6.95
N TYR A 46 1.83 -27.26 -6.53
CA TYR A 46 1.90 -28.71 -6.34
C TYR A 46 2.02 -29.42 -7.70
N GLU A 47 2.69 -30.56 -7.74
CA GLU A 47 2.91 -31.35 -8.97
C GLU A 47 1.62 -31.83 -9.67
N LYS A 48 0.48 -31.76 -8.97
CA LYS A 48 -0.86 -32.12 -9.48
C LYS A 48 -1.83 -30.97 -9.27
N THR A 49 -2.79 -30.83 -10.18
CA THR A 49 -3.90 -29.89 -9.99
C THR A 49 -4.69 -30.24 -8.73
N HIS A 50 -4.96 -29.24 -7.91
CA HIS A 50 -5.66 -29.45 -6.63
C HIS A 50 -6.83 -28.49 -6.48
N SER A 51 -7.92 -29.00 -5.88
CA SER A 51 -9.15 -28.19 -5.72
C SER A 51 -8.97 -26.95 -4.85
N CYS A 52 -8.04 -27.02 -3.90
CA CYS A 52 -7.73 -25.91 -2.99
C CYS A 52 -6.75 -24.90 -3.60
N ASN A 53 -6.27 -25.12 -4.83
CA ASN A 53 -5.35 -24.17 -5.46
C ASN A 53 -5.98 -22.79 -5.51
N LEU A 54 -5.19 -21.81 -5.10
CA LEU A 54 -5.56 -20.40 -5.16
C LEU A 54 -5.87 -20.00 -6.60
N LYS A 55 -7.00 -19.33 -6.79
CA LYS A 55 -7.42 -18.79 -8.08
C LYS A 55 -7.23 -17.27 -8.09
N HIS A 56 -8.00 -16.55 -7.30
CA HIS A 56 -7.96 -15.10 -7.23
C HIS A 56 -7.37 -14.65 -5.90
N PHE A 57 -6.48 -13.66 -5.95
CA PHE A 57 -5.76 -13.15 -4.78
C PHE A 57 -5.43 -11.67 -4.89
N LYS A 58 -5.22 -11.06 -3.73
CA LYS A 58 -4.61 -9.74 -3.58
C LYS A 58 -3.35 -9.84 -2.76
N VAL A 59 -2.38 -8.99 -3.11
CA VAL A 59 -1.16 -8.81 -2.30
C VAL A 59 -1.07 -7.35 -1.89
N PHE A 60 -0.89 -7.13 -0.61
CA PHE A 60 -0.69 -5.81 -0.02
C PHE A 60 0.71 -5.73 0.58
N GLY A 61 1.31 -4.55 0.48
CA GLY A 61 2.54 -4.22 1.17
C GLY A 61 2.29 -3.14 2.21
N MET A 62 3.02 -3.18 3.32
CA MET A 62 2.97 -2.13 4.32
C MET A 62 4.33 -1.44 4.43
N ILE A 63 4.31 -0.11 4.22
CA ILE A 63 5.49 0.75 4.36
C ILE A 63 5.64 1.10 5.84
N VAL A 64 6.73 0.64 6.45
CA VAL A 64 7.03 0.90 7.87
C VAL A 64 8.43 1.49 7.98
N SER A 65 8.52 2.71 8.46
CA SER A 65 9.78 3.44 8.65
C SER A 65 10.46 3.12 9.98
N LYS A 66 9.70 2.66 10.98
CA LYS A 66 10.20 2.26 12.29
C LYS A 66 9.71 0.86 12.61
N ASP A 67 10.60 0.01 13.13
CA ASP A 67 10.20 -1.30 13.64
C ASP A 67 9.25 -1.09 14.84
N THR A 68 8.00 -1.44 14.63
CA THR A 68 7.03 -1.63 15.70
C THR A 68 7.00 -3.13 16.02
N GLU A 69 7.03 -3.49 17.31
CA GLU A 69 6.96 -4.89 17.75
C GLU A 69 5.56 -5.49 17.52
N ASP A 70 4.57 -4.64 17.30
CA ASP A 70 3.17 -5.02 17.19
C ASP A 70 2.83 -5.58 15.80
N ASP A 71 1.83 -6.44 15.75
CA ASP A 71 1.27 -6.96 14.53
C ASP A 71 0.73 -5.82 13.65
N PRO A 72 1.07 -5.83 12.35
CA PRO A 72 0.66 -4.76 11.44
C PRO A 72 -0.85 -4.75 11.22
N ASP A 73 -1.51 -3.64 11.53
CA ASP A 73 -2.94 -3.45 11.26
C ASP A 73 -3.17 -3.00 9.81
N PHE A 74 -3.28 -3.97 8.91
CA PHE A 74 -3.56 -3.71 7.50
C PHE A 74 -4.95 -3.13 7.22
N ALA A 75 -5.85 -3.09 8.18
CA ALA A 75 -7.21 -2.58 7.99
C ALA A 75 -7.27 -1.05 8.16
N ASN A 76 -6.51 -0.53 9.12
CA ASN A 76 -6.56 0.88 9.52
C ASN A 76 -5.30 1.67 9.14
N ASP A 77 -4.29 1.03 8.55
CA ASP A 77 -3.02 1.69 8.25
C ASP A 77 -3.01 2.31 6.85
N ASN A 78 -2.91 3.64 6.81
CA ASN A 78 -2.75 4.43 5.58
C ASN A 78 -1.43 4.13 4.84
N ASN A 79 -0.55 3.31 5.42
CA ASN A 79 0.69 2.85 4.81
C ASN A 79 0.52 1.56 4.00
N THR A 80 -0.70 1.02 3.95
CA THR A 80 -1.02 -0.18 3.17
C THR A 80 -1.18 0.17 1.70
N LEU A 81 -0.41 -0.52 0.87
CA LEU A 81 -0.41 -0.38 -0.59
C LEU A 81 -0.89 -1.68 -1.23
N LEU A 82 -1.86 -1.60 -2.13
CA LEU A 82 -2.20 -2.73 -3.01
C LEU A 82 -1.07 -2.91 -4.04
N LEU A 83 -0.34 -4.02 -3.93
CA LEU A 83 0.77 -4.35 -4.83
C LEU A 83 0.30 -5.04 -6.10
N ILE A 84 -0.71 -5.92 -5.99
CA ILE A 84 -1.34 -6.61 -7.11
C ILE A 84 -2.72 -7.16 -6.72
N ASP A 85 -3.60 -7.22 -7.71
CA ASP A 85 -4.86 -7.96 -7.74
C ASP A 85 -4.84 -8.83 -9.01
N SER A 86 -4.80 -10.16 -8.86
CA SER A 86 -4.59 -11.08 -9.99
C SER A 86 -5.12 -12.47 -9.74
N ALA A 87 -4.97 -13.34 -10.73
CA ALA A 87 -5.41 -14.72 -10.67
C ALA A 87 -4.32 -15.69 -11.15
N LEU A 88 -4.23 -16.85 -10.50
CA LEU A 88 -3.37 -17.98 -10.89
C LEU A 88 -4.12 -18.90 -11.84
N LYS A 89 -3.40 -19.55 -12.74
CA LYS A 89 -3.93 -20.63 -13.59
C LYS A 89 -4.04 -21.91 -12.80
N ASN A 90 -4.96 -22.79 -13.22
CA ASN A 90 -5.09 -24.13 -12.63
C ASN A 90 -4.19 -25.12 -13.37
N ASP A 91 -2.91 -24.93 -13.25
CA ASP A 91 -1.88 -25.81 -13.78
C ASP A 91 -0.81 -26.08 -12.70
N THR A 92 0.27 -26.74 -13.08
CA THR A 92 1.37 -27.12 -12.18
C THR A 92 2.63 -26.28 -12.38
N VAL A 93 2.54 -25.25 -13.22
CA VAL A 93 3.70 -24.39 -13.56
C VAL A 93 3.70 -23.18 -12.60
N PRO A 94 4.81 -22.91 -11.90
CA PRO A 94 4.96 -21.72 -11.09
C PRO A 94 4.68 -20.44 -11.89
N GLU A 95 4.03 -19.47 -11.26
CA GLU A 95 3.69 -18.19 -11.89
C GLU A 95 4.30 -17.02 -11.14
N THR A 96 4.92 -16.12 -11.91
CA THR A 96 5.56 -14.90 -11.41
C THR A 96 4.79 -13.67 -11.85
N PHE A 97 4.50 -12.78 -10.91
CA PHE A 97 3.78 -11.52 -11.13
C PHE A 97 4.66 -10.33 -10.77
N ARG A 98 4.57 -9.28 -11.58
CA ARG A 98 5.16 -7.99 -11.25
C ARG A 98 4.29 -7.26 -10.24
N LEU A 99 4.90 -6.70 -9.20
CA LEU A 99 4.24 -5.93 -8.16
C LEU A 99 4.38 -4.42 -8.40
N LYS A 100 3.34 -3.69 -8.01
CA LYS A 100 3.41 -2.22 -7.96
C LYS A 100 4.36 -1.82 -6.82
N HIS A 101 5.48 -1.24 -7.14
CA HIS A 101 6.52 -0.86 -6.19
C HIS A 101 6.93 0.62 -6.29
N VAL A 102 6.17 1.40 -7.06
CA VAL A 102 6.36 2.85 -7.22
C VAL A 102 5.06 3.57 -6.90
N VAL A 103 5.15 4.62 -6.09
CA VAL A 103 4.05 5.52 -5.71
C VAL A 103 4.55 6.95 -5.84
N ASN A 104 3.84 7.78 -6.63
CA ASN A 104 4.22 9.18 -6.88
C ASN A 104 5.70 9.31 -7.31
N ASP A 105 6.10 8.49 -8.28
CA ASP A 105 7.47 8.41 -8.85
C ASP A 105 8.58 8.05 -7.86
N ASN A 106 8.23 7.55 -6.68
CA ASN A 106 9.17 7.08 -5.67
C ASN A 106 8.96 5.61 -5.36
N TYR A 107 10.03 4.90 -5.05
CA TYR A 107 9.94 3.51 -4.62
C TYR A 107 9.19 3.39 -3.29
N ALA A 108 8.45 2.30 -3.14
CA ALA A 108 7.67 1.99 -1.95
C ALA A 108 8.26 0.76 -1.21
N PRO A 109 9.25 0.95 -0.33
CA PRO A 109 9.79 -0.14 0.46
C PRO A 109 8.76 -0.65 1.45
N VAL A 110 8.58 -1.97 1.51
CA VAL A 110 7.64 -2.62 2.42
C VAL A 110 8.37 -3.50 3.43
N LYS A 111 7.86 -3.57 4.65
CA LYS A 111 8.36 -4.46 5.71
C LYS A 111 7.49 -5.71 5.83
N TYR A 112 6.21 -5.59 5.53
CA TYR A 112 5.25 -6.69 5.59
C TYR A 112 4.55 -6.83 4.25
N VAL A 113 4.37 -8.10 3.84
CA VAL A 113 3.62 -8.47 2.63
C VAL A 113 2.47 -9.36 3.06
N LYS A 114 1.24 -8.91 2.82
CA LYS A 114 0.01 -9.65 3.12
C LYS A 114 -0.56 -10.24 1.85
N ILE A 115 -0.74 -11.55 1.82
CA ILE A 115 -1.39 -12.27 0.73
C ILE A 115 -2.79 -12.64 1.18
N THR A 116 -3.79 -12.16 0.45
CA THR A 116 -5.21 -12.37 0.74
C THR A 116 -5.82 -13.22 -0.37
N PRO A 117 -6.09 -14.50 -0.14
CA PRO A 117 -6.86 -15.34 -1.06
C PRO A 117 -8.31 -14.87 -1.10
N LEU A 118 -8.89 -14.85 -2.29
CA LEU A 118 -10.27 -14.45 -2.54
C LEU A 118 -11.12 -15.60 -3.10
N GLU A 119 -10.54 -16.39 -4.03
CA GLU A 119 -11.19 -17.52 -4.65
C GLU A 119 -10.22 -18.70 -4.80
N CYS A 120 -10.72 -19.91 -4.66
CA CYS A 120 -10.03 -21.12 -5.10
C CYS A 120 -10.74 -21.74 -6.32
N TRP A 121 -10.10 -22.70 -6.98
CA TRP A 121 -10.66 -23.32 -8.18
C TRP A 121 -11.92 -24.14 -7.92
N LYS A 122 -12.12 -24.64 -6.70
CA LYS A 122 -13.39 -25.22 -6.25
C LYS A 122 -13.93 -24.45 -5.05
N PRO A 123 -15.09 -23.78 -5.16
CA PRO A 123 -15.63 -22.87 -4.13
C PRO A 123 -15.86 -23.48 -2.75
N SER A 124 -15.98 -24.83 -2.67
CA SER A 124 -16.25 -25.54 -1.41
C SER A 124 -14.98 -25.92 -0.64
N PHE A 125 -13.80 -25.51 -1.11
CA PHE A 125 -12.54 -25.90 -0.49
C PHE A 125 -11.82 -24.71 0.14
N ASN A 126 -11.02 -24.99 1.16
CA ASN A 126 -10.13 -24.02 1.79
C ASN A 126 -9.06 -23.55 0.82
N PHE A 127 -8.56 -22.34 1.03
CA PHE A 127 -7.45 -21.82 0.22
C PHE A 127 -6.15 -22.52 0.58
N SER A 128 -5.31 -22.79 -0.42
CA SER A 128 -3.96 -23.32 -0.22
C SER A 128 -2.95 -22.56 -1.04
N ILE A 129 -1.82 -22.25 -0.40
CA ILE A 129 -0.62 -21.69 -1.01
C ILE A 129 0.53 -22.65 -0.75
N TRP A 130 1.23 -23.08 -1.80
CA TRP A 130 2.27 -24.09 -1.73
C TRP A 130 3.64 -23.51 -1.45
N TYR A 131 3.98 -22.45 -2.18
CA TYR A 131 5.26 -21.74 -2.06
C TYR A 131 5.12 -20.31 -2.48
N VAL A 132 5.88 -19.42 -1.86
CA VAL A 132 5.97 -18.01 -2.22
C VAL A 132 7.42 -17.55 -2.20
N ALA A 133 7.89 -17.02 -3.33
CA ALA A 133 9.15 -16.28 -3.39
C ALA A 133 8.87 -14.81 -3.67
N LEU A 134 9.63 -13.94 -3.03
CA LEU A 134 9.62 -12.51 -3.24
C LEU A 134 10.99 -12.09 -3.81
N GLU A 135 10.97 -11.31 -4.89
CA GLU A 135 12.16 -10.73 -5.49
C GLU A 135 12.10 -9.22 -5.40
N GLY A 136 13.25 -8.59 -5.17
CA GLY A 136 13.30 -7.15 -5.07
C GLY A 136 14.70 -6.61 -4.76
N ASP A 137 14.74 -5.34 -4.35
CA ASP A 137 15.95 -4.65 -3.95
C ASP A 137 15.87 -4.27 -2.46
N ASP A 138 16.91 -4.61 -1.73
CA ASP A 138 17.07 -4.32 -0.31
C ASP A 138 18.28 -3.43 -0.01
N SER A 139 18.83 -2.78 -1.05
CA SER A 139 19.97 -1.86 -0.93
C SER A 139 19.64 -0.74 0.04
N THR A 140 20.48 -0.59 1.06
CA THR A 140 20.23 0.32 2.19
C THR A 140 20.04 1.76 1.73
N GLU A 141 20.84 2.22 0.76
CA GLU A 141 20.79 3.61 0.27
C GLU A 141 19.45 3.94 -0.38
N VAL A 142 18.98 3.09 -1.32
CA VAL A 142 17.72 3.30 -2.05
C VAL A 142 16.53 3.15 -1.11
N VAL A 143 16.54 2.14 -0.25
CA VAL A 143 15.46 1.89 0.72
C VAL A 143 15.33 3.04 1.72
N GLN A 144 16.45 3.51 2.32
CA GLN A 144 16.41 4.59 3.31
C GLN A 144 15.99 5.93 2.69
N SER A 145 16.47 6.26 1.49
CA SER A 145 16.04 7.48 0.80
C SER A 145 14.55 7.46 0.49
N SER A 146 14.04 6.32 0.05
CA SER A 146 12.61 6.13 -0.23
C SER A 146 11.75 6.20 1.02
N LEU A 147 12.15 5.58 2.12
CA LEU A 147 11.43 5.66 3.40
C LEU A 147 11.41 7.11 3.93
N ALA A 148 12.53 7.82 3.86
CA ALA A 148 12.61 9.22 4.27
C ALA A 148 11.66 10.10 3.44
N TRP A 149 11.57 9.85 2.12
CA TRP A 149 10.62 10.54 1.26
C TRP A 149 9.17 10.27 1.66
N HIS A 150 8.81 9.00 1.91
CA HIS A 150 7.45 8.64 2.35
C HIS A 150 7.08 9.28 3.69
N ASP A 151 8.00 9.34 4.65
CA ASP A 151 7.78 9.99 5.93
C ASP A 151 7.55 11.50 5.77
N GLN A 152 8.40 12.16 4.97
CA GLN A 152 8.23 13.59 4.68
C GLN A 152 6.93 13.87 3.93
N HIS A 153 6.57 13.02 2.97
CA HIS A 153 5.33 13.17 2.22
C HIS A 153 4.11 13.08 3.15
N ARG A 154 4.06 12.08 4.02
CA ARG A 154 2.99 11.92 5.02
C ARG A 154 2.90 13.12 5.98
N GLN A 155 4.03 13.61 6.46
CA GLN A 155 4.05 14.81 7.31
C GLN A 155 3.48 16.02 6.58
N LYS A 156 3.85 16.22 5.31
CA LYS A 156 3.30 17.32 4.49
C LYS A 156 1.79 17.19 4.31
N GLU A 157 1.31 15.98 4.00
CA GLU A 157 -0.14 15.74 3.84
C GLU A 157 -0.91 15.94 5.15
N ALA A 158 -0.38 15.50 6.29
CA ALA A 158 -0.99 15.75 7.60
C ALA A 158 -1.11 17.25 7.88
N ILE A 159 -0.07 18.03 7.57
CA ILE A 159 -0.09 19.49 7.72
C ILE A 159 -1.11 20.13 6.78
N ARG A 160 -1.22 19.67 5.52
CA ARG A 160 -2.24 20.14 4.57
C ARG A 160 -3.66 19.85 5.06
N LEU A 161 -3.90 18.69 5.68
CA LEU A 161 -5.19 18.38 6.30
C LEU A 161 -5.52 19.34 7.46
N CYS A 162 -4.54 19.66 8.31
CA CYS A 162 -4.72 20.68 9.36
C CYS A 162 -5.03 22.06 8.77
N LEU A 163 -4.28 22.49 7.76
CA LEU A 163 -4.52 23.76 7.07
C LEU A 163 -5.92 23.80 6.45
N LYS A 164 -6.37 22.72 5.80
CA LYS A 164 -7.71 22.59 5.25
C LYS A 164 -8.77 22.74 6.35
N HIS A 165 -8.58 22.07 7.47
CA HIS A 165 -9.49 22.16 8.63
C HIS A 165 -9.56 23.60 9.16
N PHE A 166 -8.43 24.27 9.37
CA PHE A 166 -8.39 25.64 9.85
C PHE A 166 -9.10 26.62 8.89
N ARG A 167 -8.91 26.42 7.58
CA ARG A 167 -9.61 27.23 6.57
C ARG A 167 -11.13 27.02 6.64
N GLN A 168 -11.59 25.77 6.73
CA GLN A 168 -13.02 25.44 6.81
C GLN A 168 -13.71 26.04 8.03
N HIS A 169 -12.99 26.17 9.14
CA HIS A 169 -13.52 26.73 10.40
C HIS A 169 -13.15 28.20 10.63
N ASN A 170 -12.60 28.88 9.63
CA ASN A 170 -12.17 30.29 9.72
C ASN A 170 -11.16 30.57 10.84
N TYR A 171 -10.30 29.59 11.18
CA TYR A 171 -9.22 29.77 12.15
C TYR A 171 -8.00 30.45 11.48
N THR A 172 -8.17 31.70 11.04
CA THR A 172 -7.20 32.42 10.19
C THR A 172 -5.81 32.50 10.83
N ASN A 173 -5.73 32.88 12.10
CA ASN A 173 -4.44 33.02 12.81
C ASN A 173 -3.70 31.67 12.90
N ALA A 174 -4.42 30.57 13.15
CA ALA A 174 -3.84 29.22 13.21
C ALA A 174 -3.36 28.76 11.83
N PHE A 175 -4.12 29.05 10.79
CA PHE A 175 -3.78 28.77 9.41
C PHE A 175 -2.46 29.48 9.01
N GLU A 176 -2.39 30.81 9.19
CA GLU A 176 -1.23 31.61 8.85
C GLU A 176 0.02 31.22 9.66
N TYR A 177 -0.17 30.96 10.96
CA TYR A 177 0.93 30.50 11.81
C TYR A 177 1.50 29.16 11.35
N LEU A 178 0.64 28.15 11.10
CA LEU A 178 1.08 26.83 10.68
C LEU A 178 1.77 26.89 9.30
N GLN A 179 1.19 27.61 8.34
CA GLN A 179 1.76 27.79 7.00
C GLN A 179 3.13 28.47 7.06
N THR A 180 3.27 29.53 7.86
CA THR A 180 4.53 30.28 8.03
C THR A 180 5.61 29.42 8.70
N LYS A 181 5.24 28.66 9.74
CA LYS A 181 6.19 27.82 10.47
C LYS A 181 6.67 26.61 9.69
N THR A 182 5.78 25.97 8.95
CA THR A 182 6.10 24.74 8.21
C THR A 182 6.58 25.01 6.79
N LYS A 183 6.31 26.19 6.25
CA LYS A 183 6.50 26.56 4.84
C LYS A 183 5.74 25.63 3.86
N ILE A 184 4.72 24.95 4.35
CA ILE A 184 3.87 24.08 3.56
C ILE A 184 2.62 24.85 3.17
N GLN A 185 2.35 24.91 1.87
CA GLN A 185 1.14 25.50 1.33
C GLN A 185 0.06 24.44 1.21
N LEU A 186 -1.20 24.83 1.45
CA LEU A 186 -2.35 23.95 1.29
C LEU A 186 -2.54 23.58 -0.19
N GLU A 187 -2.39 24.59 -1.05
CA GLU A 187 -2.57 24.50 -2.50
C GLU A 187 -1.74 25.61 -3.16
N ASP A 188 -1.85 25.75 -4.47
CA ASP A 188 -1.26 26.88 -5.18
C ASP A 188 -1.73 28.21 -4.57
N PRO A 189 -0.83 29.21 -4.37
CA PRO A 189 -1.18 30.51 -3.81
C PRO A 189 -2.35 31.20 -4.51
N MET A 190 -2.46 31.05 -5.82
CA MET A 190 -3.56 31.59 -6.61
C MET A 190 -4.90 30.97 -6.23
N LEU A 191 -4.97 29.65 -6.00
CA LEU A 191 -6.18 28.98 -5.54
C LEU A 191 -6.56 29.43 -4.11
N THR A 192 -5.59 29.65 -3.25
CA THR A 192 -5.81 30.21 -1.91
C THR A 192 -6.41 31.62 -2.00
N GLU A 193 -5.90 32.47 -2.89
CA GLU A 193 -6.41 33.83 -3.09
C GLU A 193 -7.81 33.81 -3.72
N LEU A 194 -8.03 32.97 -4.74
CA LEU A 194 -9.33 32.80 -5.36
C LEU A 194 -10.38 32.34 -4.31
N HIS A 195 -10.05 31.37 -3.46
CA HIS A 195 -10.94 30.94 -2.38
C HIS A 195 -11.26 32.11 -1.43
N ARG A 196 -10.28 32.91 -1.07
CA ARG A 196 -10.47 34.07 -0.18
C ARG A 196 -11.42 35.10 -0.81
N THR A 197 -11.14 35.51 -2.05
CA THR A 197 -11.94 36.55 -2.74
C THR A 197 -13.35 36.09 -3.04
N LEU A 198 -13.51 34.86 -3.56
CA LEU A 198 -14.82 34.36 -3.98
C LEU A 198 -15.69 33.88 -2.79
N VAL A 199 -15.12 33.05 -1.91
CA VAL A 199 -15.91 32.35 -0.87
C VAL A 199 -16.03 33.19 0.40
N ARG A 200 -14.97 33.90 0.80
CA ARG A 200 -14.97 34.67 2.04
C ARG A 200 -15.42 36.11 1.85
N ASP A 201 -14.90 36.77 0.83
CA ASP A 201 -15.12 38.20 0.62
C ASP A 201 -16.30 38.46 -0.34
N GLY A 202 -16.75 37.47 -1.13
CA GLY A 202 -17.83 37.58 -2.11
C GLY A 202 -17.53 38.50 -3.29
N ASP A 203 -16.26 38.78 -3.56
CA ASP A 203 -15.78 39.68 -4.62
C ASP A 203 -15.65 38.92 -5.94
N CYS A 204 -16.73 38.91 -6.72
CA CYS A 204 -16.80 38.19 -7.99
C CYS A 204 -15.89 38.83 -9.07
N GLU A 205 -15.78 40.18 -9.11
CA GLU A 205 -14.97 40.87 -10.12
C GLU A 205 -13.48 40.56 -9.93
N LYS A 206 -13.01 40.61 -8.70
CA LYS A 206 -11.62 40.27 -8.38
C LYS A 206 -11.34 38.78 -8.60
N SER A 207 -12.32 37.93 -8.36
CA SER A 207 -12.17 36.49 -8.60
C SER A 207 -12.07 36.18 -10.09
N GLU A 208 -12.83 36.86 -10.95
CA GLU A 208 -12.74 36.77 -12.41
C GLU A 208 -11.38 37.24 -12.92
N ASP A 209 -10.85 38.32 -12.37
CA ASP A 209 -9.50 38.83 -12.66
C ASP A 209 -8.40 37.80 -12.34
N ILE A 210 -8.51 37.09 -11.21
CA ILE A 210 -7.56 36.05 -10.83
C ILE A 210 -7.59 34.88 -11.81
N VAL A 211 -8.78 34.41 -12.19
CA VAL A 211 -8.95 33.29 -13.13
C VAL A 211 -8.47 33.67 -14.54
N THR A 212 -8.67 34.91 -14.95
CA THR A 212 -8.27 35.37 -16.30
C THR A 212 -6.76 35.51 -16.46
N LYS A 213 -6.03 35.70 -15.33
CA LYS A 213 -4.56 35.82 -15.30
C LYS A 213 -3.84 34.48 -15.08
N ALA A 214 -4.58 33.39 -14.84
CA ALA A 214 -4.09 32.04 -14.62
C ALA A 214 -3.75 31.32 -15.90
#